data_8ba3393bf871e594cc437075d016022c
#
_entry.id   8ba3393bf871e594cc437075d016022c
#
_cell.length_a   1.000
_cell.length_b   1.000
_cell.length_c   1.000
_cell.angle_alpha   90.00
_cell.angle_beta   90.00
_cell.angle_gamma   90.00
#
_symmetry.space_group_name_H-M   'P 1'
#
loop_
_entity.id
_entity.type
_entity.pdbx_description
1 polymer ?
#
loop_
_entity_poly.entity_id
_entity_poly.type
_entity_poly.pdbx_seq_one_letter_code
_entity_poly.pdbx_strand_id
1 'polypeptide(L)'
;MKKIVLIHLLVLVASCLDAQDMKNFKLYKPEEDAGKEIENAAKKAKAENKNVLLQVGGNWCIWCARFHDFVEKDKQLDSLMNANFVVYHMNYSKENYNVKLLAKYKYPQRFGFPVFLILDSDGKLIHTQNSWYLEDGQKSYDKEKVKAFFNDWGVNAFDAKQYKEQ
;
A
#
# COMPACT_ATOMS: atom_id res chain seq x y z
N MET A 1 -57.35 -31.30 -20.22
CA MET A 1 -56.28 -30.39 -20.63
C MET A 1 -55.65 -29.81 -19.36
N LYS A 2 -54.48 -30.35 -18.98
CA LYS A 2 -53.75 -29.90 -17.77
C LYS A 2 -52.78 -28.80 -18.17
N LYS A 3 -52.95 -27.57 -17.66
CA LYS A 3 -52.03 -26.46 -17.85
C LYS A 3 -50.84 -26.64 -16.92
N ILE A 4 -49.66 -26.89 -17.48
CA ILE A 4 -48.40 -26.93 -16.75
C ILE A 4 -47.93 -25.47 -16.59
N VAL A 5 -47.98 -24.98 -15.35
CA VAL A 5 -47.44 -23.68 -14.99
C VAL A 5 -45.95 -23.89 -14.72
N LEU A 6 -45.09 -23.42 -15.63
CA LEU A 6 -43.63 -23.42 -15.46
C LEU A 6 -43.26 -22.26 -14.57
N ILE A 7 -42.96 -22.54 -13.29
CA ILE A 7 -42.43 -21.55 -12.36
C ILE A 7 -40.93 -21.45 -12.67
N HIS A 8 -40.53 -20.33 -13.28
CA HIS A 8 -39.13 -19.98 -13.43
C HIS A 8 -38.65 -19.44 -12.10
N LEU A 9 -37.93 -20.26 -11.34
CA LEU A 9 -37.22 -19.83 -10.14
C LEU A 9 -36.02 -18.99 -10.57
N LEU A 10 -36.18 -17.67 -10.51
CA LEU A 10 -35.08 -16.72 -10.72
C LEU A 10 -34.15 -16.80 -9.51
N VAL A 11 -33.07 -17.58 -9.62
CA VAL A 11 -32.02 -17.60 -8.63
C VAL A 11 -31.26 -16.27 -8.77
N LEU A 12 -31.63 -15.30 -7.96
CA LEU A 12 -30.80 -14.11 -7.74
C LEU A 12 -29.51 -14.56 -7.01
N VAL A 13 -28.46 -14.80 -7.78
CA VAL A 13 -27.11 -14.86 -7.23
C VAL A 13 -26.79 -13.45 -6.75
N ALA A 14 -27.05 -13.19 -5.47
CA ALA A 14 -26.54 -12.01 -4.81
C ALA A 14 -25.01 -12.18 -4.74
N SER A 15 -24.31 -11.61 -5.71
CA SER A 15 -22.88 -11.36 -5.61
C SER A 15 -22.72 -10.40 -4.42
N CYS A 16 -22.33 -10.93 -3.27
CA CYS A 16 -21.81 -10.14 -2.17
C CYS A 16 -20.56 -9.44 -2.70
N LEU A 17 -20.75 -8.25 -3.23
CA LEU A 17 -19.66 -7.31 -3.42
C LEU A 17 -19.17 -7.01 -2.01
N ASP A 18 -18.01 -7.52 -1.63
CA ASP A 18 -17.32 -7.10 -0.41
C ASP A 18 -17.10 -5.58 -0.52
N ALA A 19 -18.05 -4.82 -0.02
CA ALA A 19 -17.94 -3.39 0.08
C ALA A 19 -16.88 -3.12 1.16
N GLN A 20 -15.74 -2.58 0.76
CA GLN A 20 -14.71 -2.16 1.69
C GLN A 20 -15.32 -1.28 2.78
N ASP A 21 -15.24 -1.71 4.04
CA ASP A 21 -15.77 -0.96 5.18
C ASP A 21 -14.90 0.26 5.50
N MET A 22 -15.18 1.37 4.85
CA MET A 22 -14.48 2.63 5.07
C MET A 22 -14.82 3.29 6.41
N LYS A 23 -15.93 2.92 7.05
CA LYS A 23 -16.37 3.52 8.33
C LYS A 23 -15.43 3.15 9.47
N ASN A 24 -14.90 1.93 9.45
CA ASN A 24 -13.99 1.41 10.46
C ASN A 24 -12.52 1.47 10.05
N PHE A 25 -12.21 1.92 8.83
CA PHE A 25 -10.83 2.07 8.38
C PHE A 25 -10.14 3.24 9.08
N LYS A 26 -9.16 2.94 9.95
CA LYS A 26 -8.46 3.89 10.85
C LYS A 26 -6.94 3.65 10.87
N LEU A 27 -6.35 3.50 9.69
CA LEU A 27 -4.93 3.17 9.54
C LEU A 27 -4.03 4.40 9.70
N TYR A 28 -4.53 5.57 9.27
CA TYR A 28 -3.78 6.83 9.29
C TYR A 28 -4.12 7.64 10.53
N LYS A 29 -3.11 8.29 11.12
CA LYS A 29 -3.23 9.10 12.33
C LYS A 29 -2.88 10.57 12.02
N PRO A 30 -3.87 11.42 11.79
CA PRO A 30 -3.64 12.83 11.43
C PRO A 30 -2.90 13.64 12.49
N GLU A 31 -3.02 13.24 13.76
CA GLU A 31 -2.43 13.89 14.94
C GLU A 31 -0.93 13.65 15.12
N GLU A 32 -0.38 12.63 14.44
CA GLU A 32 1.05 12.31 14.56
C GLU A 32 1.93 13.34 13.86
N ASP A 33 3.11 13.60 14.47
CA ASP A 33 4.20 14.28 13.79
C ASP A 33 4.86 13.33 12.79
N ALA A 34 4.40 13.38 11.54
CA ALA A 34 4.88 12.49 10.51
C ALA A 34 6.39 12.60 10.25
N GLY A 35 7.01 13.77 10.51
CA GLY A 35 8.46 13.94 10.40
C GLY A 35 9.20 13.07 11.40
N LYS A 36 8.75 13.13 12.65
CA LYS A 36 9.30 12.32 13.75
C LYS A 36 9.07 10.83 13.53
N GLU A 37 7.88 10.45 13.06
CA GLU A 37 7.57 9.04 12.80
C GLU A 37 8.39 8.47 11.63
N ILE A 38 8.67 9.26 10.60
CA ILE A 38 9.59 8.86 9.52
C ILE A 38 11.02 8.68 10.06
N GLU A 39 11.49 9.55 10.94
CA GLU A 39 12.81 9.38 11.59
C GLU A 39 12.86 8.12 12.44
N ASN A 40 11.81 7.82 13.20
CA ASN A 40 11.69 6.60 14.00
C ASN A 40 11.69 5.35 13.09
N ALA A 41 10.93 5.39 12.00
CA ALA A 41 10.89 4.32 11.02
C ALA A 41 12.26 4.07 10.37
N ALA A 42 13.00 5.14 10.01
CA ALA A 42 14.35 5.04 9.46
C ALA A 42 15.34 4.43 10.46
N LYS A 43 15.32 4.86 11.73
CA LYS A 43 16.15 4.28 12.80
C LYS A 43 15.85 2.78 12.97
N LYS A 44 14.58 2.40 12.98
CA LYS A 44 14.17 1.00 13.06
C LYS A 44 14.62 0.21 11.82
N ALA A 45 14.44 0.76 10.64
CA ALA A 45 14.87 0.15 9.38
C ALA A 45 16.38 -0.11 9.37
N LYS A 46 17.17 0.84 9.87
CA LYS A 46 18.63 0.68 10.01
C LYS A 46 19.01 -0.46 10.96
N ALA A 47 18.32 -0.56 12.09
CA ALA A 47 18.56 -1.62 13.08
C ALA A 47 18.16 -3.01 12.57
N GLU A 48 17.14 -3.10 11.72
CA GLU A 48 16.60 -4.35 11.17
C GLU A 48 17.14 -4.68 9.76
N ASN A 49 18.04 -3.89 9.20
CA ASN A 49 18.53 -4.00 7.83
C ASN A 49 17.36 -4.04 6.81
N LYS A 50 16.50 -3.01 6.86
CA LYS A 50 15.35 -2.83 6.00
C LYS A 50 15.35 -1.45 5.37
N ASN A 51 14.51 -1.24 4.35
CA ASN A 51 14.12 0.06 3.87
C ASN A 51 12.85 0.55 4.58
N VAL A 52 12.45 1.81 4.38
CA VAL A 52 11.17 2.34 4.86
C VAL A 52 10.19 2.40 3.69
N LEU A 53 8.99 1.87 3.89
CA LEU A 53 7.86 2.02 2.98
C LEU A 53 6.87 3.03 3.57
N LEU A 54 6.79 4.22 2.99
CA LEU A 54 5.74 5.18 3.32
C LEU A 54 4.55 4.94 2.41
N GLN A 55 3.40 4.59 2.96
CA GLN A 55 2.13 4.63 2.26
C GLN A 55 1.47 5.98 2.54
N VAL A 56 1.49 6.89 1.56
CA VAL A 56 0.86 8.21 1.69
C VAL A 56 -0.60 8.12 1.30
N GLY A 57 -1.50 8.58 2.17
CA GLY A 57 -2.95 8.53 1.94
C GLY A 57 -3.74 9.04 3.13
N GLY A 58 -4.93 8.51 3.36
CA GLY A 58 -5.78 8.90 4.48
C GLY A 58 -6.90 7.91 4.73
N ASN A 59 -7.58 8.04 5.86
CA ASN A 59 -8.71 7.17 6.23
C ASN A 59 -9.94 7.32 5.30
N TRP A 60 -9.94 8.32 4.43
CA TRP A 60 -10.93 8.55 3.39
C TRP A 60 -10.65 7.79 2.08
N CYS A 61 -9.45 7.21 1.95
CA CYS A 61 -8.90 6.69 0.70
C CYS A 61 -9.26 5.20 0.53
N ILE A 62 -10.25 4.91 -0.33
CA ILE A 62 -10.71 3.53 -0.60
C ILE A 62 -9.58 2.64 -1.17
N TRP A 63 -8.73 3.17 -2.04
CA TRP A 63 -7.61 2.43 -2.60
C TRP A 63 -6.51 2.14 -1.57
N CYS A 64 -6.35 3.03 -0.58
CA CYS A 64 -5.45 2.78 0.55
C CYS A 64 -5.93 1.60 1.41
N ALA A 65 -7.23 1.55 1.68
CA ALA A 65 -7.84 0.44 2.41
C ALA A 65 -7.75 -0.87 1.63
N ARG A 66 -8.03 -0.82 0.32
CA ARG A 66 -7.89 -2.00 -0.56
C ARG A 66 -6.48 -2.55 -0.60
N PHE A 67 -5.46 -1.68 -0.68
CA PHE A 67 -4.06 -2.11 -0.66
C PHE A 67 -3.70 -2.78 0.66
N HIS A 68 -4.07 -2.17 1.77
CA HIS A 68 -3.85 -2.72 3.10
C HIS A 68 -4.46 -4.12 3.24
N ASP A 69 -5.75 -4.25 2.95
CA ASP A 69 -6.45 -5.53 2.99
C ASP A 69 -5.86 -6.57 2.03
N PHE A 70 -5.48 -6.14 0.83
CA PHE A 70 -4.90 -7.01 -0.18
C PHE A 70 -3.59 -7.63 0.28
N VAL A 71 -2.72 -6.84 0.91
CA VAL A 71 -1.44 -7.31 1.42
C VAL A 71 -1.64 -8.15 2.68
N GLU A 72 -2.43 -7.71 3.65
CA GLU A 72 -2.63 -8.44 4.92
C GLU A 72 -3.31 -9.81 4.73
N LYS A 73 -4.23 -9.92 3.78
CA LYS A 73 -4.91 -11.19 3.48
C LYS A 73 -4.04 -12.20 2.72
N ASP A 74 -2.99 -11.76 2.07
CA ASP A 74 -2.03 -12.62 1.37
C ASP A 74 -0.76 -12.82 2.19
N LYS A 75 -0.65 -13.97 2.85
CA LYS A 75 0.49 -14.30 3.72
C LYS A 75 1.86 -14.15 3.07
N GLN A 76 1.95 -14.36 1.74
CA GLN A 76 3.20 -14.21 1.02
C GLN A 76 3.57 -12.73 0.85
N LEU A 77 2.60 -11.88 0.49
CA LEU A 77 2.82 -10.44 0.34
C LEU A 77 3.09 -9.78 1.69
N ASP A 78 2.31 -10.12 2.73
CA ASP A 78 2.53 -9.62 4.09
C ASP A 78 3.93 -9.99 4.61
N SER A 79 4.33 -11.26 4.49
CA SER A 79 5.67 -11.70 4.87
C SER A 79 6.77 -10.98 4.09
N LEU A 80 6.59 -10.82 2.78
CA LEU A 80 7.56 -10.15 1.92
C LEU A 80 7.69 -8.67 2.24
N MET A 81 6.58 -7.98 2.46
CA MET A 81 6.56 -6.58 2.87
C MET A 81 7.29 -6.39 4.21
N ASN A 82 6.93 -7.20 5.21
CA ASN A 82 7.51 -7.10 6.55
C ASN A 82 8.99 -7.53 6.60
N ALA A 83 9.43 -8.42 5.71
CA ALA A 83 10.84 -8.80 5.62
C ALA A 83 11.73 -7.66 5.07
N ASN A 84 11.20 -6.84 4.18
CA ASN A 84 11.97 -5.83 3.45
C ASN A 84 11.80 -4.41 3.98
N PHE A 85 10.67 -4.11 4.65
CA PHE A 85 10.32 -2.73 4.98
C PHE A 85 9.88 -2.53 6.42
N VAL A 86 10.20 -1.37 6.96
CA VAL A 86 9.47 -0.75 8.07
C VAL A 86 8.39 0.14 7.44
N VAL A 87 7.12 -0.20 7.68
CA VAL A 87 5.98 0.51 7.06
C VAL A 87 5.53 1.65 7.95
N TYR A 88 5.30 2.83 7.36
CA TYR A 88 4.63 3.96 8.00
C TYR A 88 3.51 4.51 7.10
N HIS A 89 2.33 4.70 7.68
CA HIS A 89 1.16 5.24 7.00
C HIS A 89 1.10 6.75 7.19
N MET A 90 1.67 7.49 6.24
CA MET A 90 1.75 8.95 6.29
C MET A 90 0.42 9.58 5.91
N ASN A 91 -0.21 10.28 6.87
CA ASN A 91 -1.50 10.92 6.65
C ASN A 91 -1.45 12.08 5.65
N TYR A 92 -2.46 12.13 4.79
CA TYR A 92 -2.83 13.26 3.96
C TYR A 92 -4.35 13.46 4.06
N SER A 93 -4.76 14.44 4.86
CA SER A 93 -6.17 14.73 5.09
C SER A 93 -6.39 16.22 5.39
N LYS A 94 -7.64 16.64 5.53
CA LYS A 94 -7.99 18.01 5.88
C LYS A 94 -7.44 18.44 7.25
N GLU A 95 -7.30 17.49 8.15
CA GLU A 95 -6.74 17.72 9.48
C GLU A 95 -5.22 17.97 9.44
N ASN A 96 -4.54 17.32 8.51
CA ASN A 96 -3.09 17.47 8.33
C ASN A 96 -2.65 17.03 6.92
N TYR A 97 -2.31 17.97 6.07
CA TYR A 97 -1.81 17.72 4.72
C TYR A 97 -0.31 17.41 4.64
N ASN A 98 0.43 17.56 5.73
CA ASN A 98 1.88 17.32 5.76
C ASN A 98 2.68 18.03 4.64
N VAL A 99 2.30 19.25 4.28
CA VAL A 99 2.76 19.97 3.07
C VAL A 99 4.29 20.07 2.97
N LYS A 100 4.96 20.34 4.10
CA LYS A 100 6.43 20.47 4.13
C LYS A 100 7.13 19.14 3.82
N LEU A 101 6.61 18.03 4.35
CA LEU A 101 7.15 16.70 4.08
C LEU A 101 6.90 16.28 2.64
N LEU A 102 5.72 16.54 2.11
CA LEU A 102 5.42 16.26 0.71
C LEU A 102 6.32 17.06 -0.24
N ALA A 103 6.62 18.32 0.09
CA ALA A 103 7.59 19.13 -0.67
C ALA A 103 9.00 18.53 -0.62
N LYS A 104 9.46 18.08 0.57
CA LYS A 104 10.75 17.38 0.75
C LYS A 104 10.85 16.15 -0.15
N TYR A 105 9.76 15.39 -0.28
CA TYR A 105 9.68 14.19 -1.12
C TYR A 105 9.18 14.46 -2.55
N LYS A 106 9.34 15.70 -3.06
CA LYS A 106 9.05 16.05 -4.46
C LYS A 106 7.58 15.92 -4.85
N TYR A 107 6.67 16.27 -3.95
CA TYR A 107 5.21 16.33 -4.17
C TYR A 107 4.61 15.03 -4.71
N PRO A 108 4.76 13.89 -4.00
CA PRO A 108 4.27 12.59 -4.46
C PRO A 108 2.76 12.53 -4.64
N GLN A 109 1.99 13.37 -3.92
CA GLN A 109 0.53 13.44 -4.01
C GLN A 109 0.00 13.76 -5.42
N ARG A 110 0.86 14.25 -6.33
CA ARG A 110 0.50 14.44 -7.74
C ARG A 110 0.13 13.16 -8.49
N PHE A 111 0.52 12.02 -7.94
CA PHE A 111 0.22 10.70 -8.51
C PHE A 111 -1.09 10.08 -8.00
N GLY A 112 -1.85 10.80 -7.14
CA GLY A 112 -3.04 10.23 -6.48
C GLY A 112 -2.70 9.43 -5.23
N PHE A 113 -3.67 8.64 -4.73
CA PHE A 113 -3.53 7.90 -3.47
C PHE A 113 -4.07 6.46 -3.58
N PRO A 114 -3.40 5.49 -2.91
CA PRO A 114 -2.14 5.69 -2.22
C PRO A 114 -1.01 6.00 -3.18
N VAL A 115 0.01 6.72 -2.72
CA VAL A 115 1.31 6.76 -3.36
C VAL A 115 2.33 6.22 -2.38
N PHE A 116 3.27 5.41 -2.87
CA PHE A 116 4.28 4.78 -2.04
C PHE A 116 5.62 5.46 -2.23
N LEU A 117 6.32 5.72 -1.12
CA LEU A 117 7.68 6.21 -1.14
C LEU A 117 8.58 5.17 -0.49
N ILE A 118 9.66 4.82 -1.14
CA ILE A 118 10.70 4.00 -0.52
C ILE A 118 11.83 4.91 -0.10
N LEU A 119 12.15 4.85 1.19
CA LEU A 119 13.32 5.52 1.73
C LEU A 119 14.35 4.46 2.13
N ASP A 120 15.63 4.80 1.97
CA ASP A 120 16.68 4.00 2.60
C ASP A 120 16.69 4.17 4.13
N SER A 121 17.54 3.44 4.81
CA SER A 121 17.67 3.47 6.28
C SER A 121 18.21 4.79 6.84
N ASP A 122 18.65 5.72 6.01
CA ASP A 122 19.02 7.08 6.37
C ASP A 122 17.89 8.09 6.09
N GLY A 123 16.72 7.62 5.64
CA GLY A 123 15.53 8.43 5.35
C GLY A 123 15.59 9.19 4.03
N LYS A 124 16.49 8.82 3.14
CA LYS A 124 16.60 9.39 1.80
C LYS A 124 15.63 8.70 0.85
N LEU A 125 14.89 9.48 0.07
CA LEU A 125 13.99 8.96 -0.97
C LEU A 125 14.80 8.28 -2.08
N ILE A 126 14.52 7.00 -2.32
CA ILE A 126 15.12 6.20 -3.38
C ILE A 126 14.13 5.82 -4.48
N HIS A 127 12.81 5.79 -4.17
CA HIS A 127 11.77 5.52 -5.17
C HIS A 127 10.43 6.14 -4.80
N THR A 128 9.63 6.48 -5.83
CA THR A 128 8.22 6.86 -5.70
C THR A 128 7.39 5.98 -6.62
N GLN A 129 6.50 5.17 -6.05
CA GLN A 129 5.61 4.27 -6.78
C GLN A 129 4.19 4.82 -6.81
N ASN A 130 3.68 5.09 -8.00
CA ASN A 130 2.26 5.33 -8.23
C ASN A 130 1.49 4.00 -8.10
N SER A 131 0.46 3.97 -7.25
CA SER A 131 -0.33 2.76 -6.99
C SER A 131 -1.02 2.20 -8.23
N TRP A 132 -1.37 3.05 -9.19
CA TRP A 132 -2.04 2.63 -10.41
C TRP A 132 -1.27 1.55 -11.20
N TYR A 133 0.07 1.61 -11.17
CA TYR A 133 0.89 0.58 -11.80
C TYR A 133 0.84 -0.79 -11.10
N LEU A 134 0.32 -0.83 -9.87
CA LEU A 134 0.17 -2.05 -9.07
C LEU A 134 -1.25 -2.63 -9.13
N GLU A 135 -2.20 -1.90 -9.74
CA GLU A 135 -3.61 -2.28 -9.81
C GLU A 135 -3.86 -3.39 -10.85
N ASP A 136 -4.94 -4.14 -10.64
CA ASP A 136 -5.41 -5.23 -11.51
C ASP A 136 -6.23 -4.74 -12.73
N GLY A 137 -6.45 -3.41 -12.82
CA GLY A 137 -7.29 -2.79 -13.83
C GLY A 137 -8.80 -2.89 -13.54
N GLN A 138 -9.19 -3.39 -12.37
CA GLN A 138 -10.58 -3.50 -11.91
C GLN A 138 -10.80 -2.76 -10.60
N LYS A 139 -10.83 -3.48 -9.48
CA LYS A 139 -11.13 -2.91 -8.16
C LYS A 139 -10.13 -3.35 -7.08
N SER A 140 -8.99 -3.91 -7.46
CA SER A 140 -7.99 -4.46 -6.56
C SER A 140 -6.57 -4.25 -7.10
N TYR A 141 -5.63 -4.93 -6.51
CA TYR A 141 -4.22 -4.94 -6.88
C TYR A 141 -3.83 -6.27 -7.52
N ASP A 142 -2.83 -6.23 -8.38
CA ASP A 142 -2.26 -7.42 -9.01
C ASP A 142 -1.14 -7.98 -8.12
N LYS A 143 -1.24 -9.25 -7.75
CA LYS A 143 -0.31 -9.90 -6.83
C LYS A 143 1.14 -9.90 -7.34
N GLU A 144 1.34 -10.21 -8.61
CA GLU A 144 2.70 -10.30 -9.16
C GLU A 144 3.35 -8.91 -9.29
N LYS A 145 2.56 -7.87 -9.62
CA LYS A 145 3.05 -6.49 -9.63
C LYS A 145 3.44 -6.00 -8.23
N VAL A 146 2.60 -6.27 -7.21
CA VAL A 146 2.91 -5.90 -5.82
C VAL A 146 4.13 -6.67 -5.31
N LYS A 147 4.23 -7.96 -5.61
CA LYS A 147 5.38 -8.79 -5.27
C LYS A 147 6.67 -8.30 -5.94
N ALA A 148 6.61 -7.96 -7.22
CA ALA A 148 7.73 -7.37 -7.94
C ALA A 148 8.16 -6.04 -7.29
N PHE A 149 7.21 -5.15 -7.00
CA PHE A 149 7.50 -3.90 -6.31
C PHE A 149 8.24 -4.10 -4.98
N PHE A 150 7.81 -5.07 -4.16
CA PHE A 150 8.49 -5.34 -2.88
C PHE A 150 9.88 -5.94 -3.07
N ASN A 151 10.08 -6.80 -4.06
CA ASN A 151 11.38 -7.37 -4.37
C ASN A 151 12.35 -6.33 -4.95
N ASP A 152 11.90 -5.54 -5.92
CA ASP A 152 12.74 -4.59 -6.65
C ASP A 152 13.26 -3.45 -5.75
N TRP A 153 12.54 -3.16 -4.67
CA TRP A 153 12.87 -2.07 -3.73
C TRP A 153 13.19 -2.53 -2.31
N GLY A 154 13.22 -3.83 -2.07
CA GLY A 154 13.74 -4.40 -0.83
C GLY A 154 15.26 -4.23 -0.72
N VAL A 155 15.80 -4.36 0.50
CA VAL A 155 17.25 -4.16 0.74
C VAL A 155 18.14 -5.09 -0.08
N ASN A 156 17.69 -6.30 -0.33
CA ASN A 156 18.46 -7.27 -1.10
C ASN A 156 18.62 -6.87 -2.57
N ALA A 157 17.71 -6.05 -3.13
CA ALA A 157 17.83 -5.56 -4.50
C ALA A 157 19.06 -4.65 -4.71
N PHE A 158 19.64 -4.14 -3.63
CA PHE A 158 20.84 -3.28 -3.68
C PHE A 158 22.12 -4.02 -3.28
N ASP A 159 22.04 -5.32 -3.00
CA ASP A 159 23.23 -6.12 -2.70
C ASP A 159 23.97 -6.48 -3.99
N ALA A 160 25.19 -5.94 -4.15
CA ALA A 160 26.06 -6.18 -5.31
C ALA A 160 26.30 -7.68 -5.58
N LYS A 161 26.16 -8.55 -4.56
CA LYS A 161 26.29 -10.00 -4.72
C LYS A 161 25.19 -10.62 -5.60
N GLN A 162 24.04 -9.94 -5.75
CA GLN A 162 22.96 -10.34 -6.65
C GLN A 162 23.31 -10.17 -8.13
N TYR A 163 24.31 -9.33 -8.44
CA TYR A 163 24.68 -8.89 -9.79
C TYR A 163 26.07 -9.34 -10.20
N LYS A 164 26.60 -10.43 -9.62
CA LYS A 164 27.86 -11.00 -10.07
C LYS A 164 27.71 -11.48 -11.50
N GLU A 165 28.65 -11.06 -12.35
CA GLU A 165 28.78 -11.62 -13.70
C GLU A 165 28.92 -13.14 -13.63
N GLN A 166 28.15 -13.82 -14.46
CA GLN A 166 28.21 -15.28 -14.61
C GLN A 166 29.39 -15.66 -15.48
#